data_fec05a1ee6e3ef4b7a7548ee1bffa7fb
#
_entry.id   fec05a1ee6e3ef4b7a7548ee1bffa7fb
#
_cell.length_a   1.000
_cell.length_b   1.000
_cell.length_c   1.000
_cell.angle_alpha   90.00
_cell.angle_beta   90.00
_cell.angle_gamma   90.00
#
_symmetry.space_group_name_H-M   'P 1'
#
loop_
_entity.id
_entity.type
_entity.pdbx_description
1 polymer ?
#
loop_
_entity_poly.entity_id
_entity_poly.type
_entity_poly.pdbx_seq_one_letter_code
_entity_poly.pdbx_strand_id
1 'polypeptide(L)'
;MAELPALTTDTIWDILQDTLDDDIANRLVWHGLGYRYSDADKTWDITAVATEWRDEYPEPPNFIDSRPATVKLTRSIPKADKQLLKEELGFGGYTVSELVPRKTRRATMANWLLSYLKHLNQ
;
A
#
# COMPACT_ATOMS: atom_id res chain seq x y z
N MET A 1 11.08 -10.20 -12.37
CA MET A 1 10.67 -9.51 -11.13
C MET A 1 10.45 -10.53 -10.02
N ALA A 2 10.93 -10.24 -8.83
CA ALA A 2 10.72 -11.14 -7.70
C ALA A 2 9.24 -11.35 -7.40
N GLU A 3 8.88 -12.56 -7.00
CA GLU A 3 7.53 -12.89 -6.63
C GLU A 3 7.12 -12.15 -5.35
N LEU A 4 5.90 -11.63 -5.31
CA LEU A 4 5.40 -10.93 -4.13
C LEU A 4 4.99 -11.92 -3.04
N PRO A 5 5.21 -11.57 -1.75
CA PRO A 5 4.71 -12.40 -0.67
C PRO A 5 3.16 -12.40 -0.67
N ALA A 6 2.58 -13.44 -0.08
CA ALA A 6 1.14 -13.49 0.10
C ALA A 6 0.68 -12.32 0.97
N LEU A 7 -0.44 -11.70 0.64
CA LEU A 7 -1.00 -10.61 1.43
C LEU A 7 -1.79 -11.21 2.60
N THR A 8 -1.16 -11.20 3.77
CA THR A 8 -1.71 -11.72 5.02
C THR A 8 -1.51 -10.69 6.12
N THR A 9 -2.11 -10.92 7.28
CA THR A 9 -1.89 -10.02 8.42
C THR A 9 -0.42 -10.02 8.84
N ASP A 10 0.29 -11.12 8.69
CA ASP A 10 1.74 -11.18 8.99
C ASP A 10 2.52 -10.25 8.06
N THR A 11 2.18 -10.24 6.77
CA THR A 11 2.83 -9.34 5.80
C THR A 11 2.55 -7.88 6.16
N ILE A 12 1.33 -7.57 6.59
CA ILE A 12 0.97 -6.21 7.00
C ILE A 12 1.79 -5.80 8.23
N TRP A 13 1.96 -6.70 9.21
CA TRP A 13 2.83 -6.44 10.36
C TRP A 13 4.28 -6.21 9.93
N ASP A 14 4.77 -6.94 8.94
CA ASP A 14 6.13 -6.75 8.42
C ASP A 14 6.32 -5.36 7.83
N ILE A 15 5.28 -4.80 7.21
CA ILE A 15 5.31 -3.41 6.73
C ILE A 15 5.37 -2.44 7.90
N LEU A 16 4.53 -2.65 8.92
CA LEU A 16 4.47 -1.78 10.10
C LEU A 16 5.76 -1.83 10.92
N GLN A 17 6.39 -2.99 11.02
CA GLN A 17 7.61 -3.21 11.81
C GLN A 17 8.88 -2.93 11.02
N ASP A 18 8.74 -2.52 9.75
CA ASP A 18 9.87 -2.18 8.89
C ASP A 18 10.82 -3.36 8.63
N THR A 19 10.27 -4.57 8.57
CA THR A 19 11.02 -5.78 8.24
C THR A 19 10.85 -6.19 6.77
N LEU A 20 9.91 -5.58 6.06
CA LEU A 20 9.70 -5.80 4.64
C LEU A 20 10.29 -4.63 3.85
N ASP A 21 11.01 -4.93 2.75
CA ASP A 21 11.64 -3.91 1.93
C ASP A 21 10.62 -2.89 1.39
N ASP A 22 11.05 -1.62 1.28
CA ASP A 22 10.22 -0.55 0.72
C ASP A 22 9.70 -0.89 -0.68
N ASP A 23 10.55 -1.47 -1.52
CA ASP A 23 10.18 -1.86 -2.87
C ASP A 23 9.04 -2.89 -2.86
N ILE A 24 9.13 -3.89 -2.00
CA ILE A 24 8.09 -4.92 -1.90
C ILE A 24 6.79 -4.31 -1.35
N ALA A 25 6.88 -3.43 -0.36
CA ALA A 25 5.69 -2.74 0.17
C ALA A 25 4.98 -1.94 -0.93
N ASN A 26 5.75 -1.17 -1.73
CA ASN A 26 5.19 -0.44 -2.86
C ASN A 26 4.52 -1.38 -3.88
N ARG A 27 5.17 -2.48 -4.22
CA ARG A 27 4.64 -3.45 -5.20
C ARG A 27 3.33 -4.07 -4.75
N LEU A 28 3.17 -4.35 -3.47
CA LEU A 28 1.93 -4.89 -2.93
C LEU A 28 0.77 -3.90 -3.14
N VAL A 29 1.00 -2.61 -2.87
CA VAL A 29 -0.02 -1.58 -3.10
C VAL A 29 -0.31 -1.43 -4.59
N TRP A 30 0.73 -1.38 -5.43
CA TRP A 30 0.55 -1.30 -6.89
C TRP A 30 -0.30 -2.46 -7.40
N HIS A 31 -0.02 -3.67 -6.93
CA HIS A 31 -0.78 -4.85 -7.33
C HIS A 31 -2.25 -4.72 -6.94
N GLY A 32 -2.52 -4.25 -5.71
CA GLY A 32 -3.88 -4.03 -5.24
C GLY A 32 -4.62 -2.96 -6.04
N LEU A 33 -3.89 -1.94 -6.52
CA LEU A 33 -4.48 -0.88 -7.35
C LEU A 33 -4.74 -1.33 -8.80
N GLY A 34 -4.16 -2.44 -9.23
CA GLY A 34 -4.38 -2.97 -10.57
C GLY A 34 -3.20 -2.86 -11.52
N TYR A 35 -2.07 -2.30 -11.09
CA TYR A 35 -0.87 -2.23 -11.92
C TYR A 35 -0.28 -3.63 -12.10
N ARG A 36 0.08 -3.95 -13.34
CA ARG A 36 0.71 -5.23 -13.67
C ARG A 36 1.93 -4.97 -14.55
N TYR A 37 3.09 -5.49 -14.17
CA TYR A 37 4.30 -5.33 -14.94
C TYR A 37 4.44 -6.45 -15.96
N SER A 38 4.72 -6.09 -17.22
CA SER A 38 5.02 -7.07 -18.28
C SER A 38 6.52 -7.19 -18.44
N ASP A 39 7.09 -8.32 -18.07
CA ASP A 39 8.53 -8.59 -18.23
C ASP A 39 8.91 -8.67 -19.71
N ALA A 40 7.99 -9.18 -20.54
CA ALA A 40 8.24 -9.34 -21.99
C ALA A 40 8.38 -7.97 -22.66
N ASP A 41 7.49 -7.03 -22.34
CA ASP A 41 7.46 -5.69 -22.95
C ASP A 41 8.22 -4.66 -22.14
N LYS A 42 8.58 -4.97 -20.91
CA LYS A 42 9.21 -4.06 -19.94
C LYS A 42 8.37 -2.80 -19.73
N THR A 43 7.05 -2.97 -19.69
CA THR A 43 6.10 -1.89 -19.49
C THR A 43 5.07 -2.28 -18.45
N TRP A 44 4.34 -1.26 -17.98
CA TRP A 44 3.23 -1.46 -17.05
C TRP A 44 1.91 -1.56 -17.80
N ASP A 45 1.15 -2.63 -17.51
CA ASP A 45 -0.22 -2.75 -17.97
C ASP A 45 -1.10 -2.08 -16.93
N ILE A 46 -1.78 -1.01 -17.33
CA ILE A 46 -2.62 -0.20 -16.44
C ILE A 46 -4.11 -0.30 -16.77
N THR A 47 -4.49 -1.29 -17.58
CA THR A 47 -5.89 -1.46 -17.98
C THR A 47 -6.82 -1.76 -16.81
N ALA A 48 -6.32 -2.41 -15.76
CA ALA A 48 -7.09 -2.72 -14.56
C ALA A 48 -7.06 -1.60 -13.50
N VAL A 49 -6.29 -0.54 -13.74
CA VAL A 49 -6.17 0.57 -12.79
C VAL A 49 -7.34 1.52 -12.95
N ALA A 50 -7.96 1.96 -11.85
CA ALA A 50 -9.05 2.93 -11.89
C ALA A 50 -8.59 4.23 -12.55
N THR A 51 -9.50 4.88 -13.27
CA THR A 51 -9.20 6.09 -14.06
C THR A 51 -8.54 7.18 -13.21
N GLU A 52 -9.02 7.41 -12.00
CA GLU A 52 -8.48 8.43 -11.10
C GLU A 52 -7.02 8.20 -10.73
N TRP A 53 -6.58 6.94 -10.71
CA TRP A 53 -5.18 6.59 -10.49
C TRP A 53 -4.39 6.58 -11.78
N ARG A 54 -4.97 6.00 -12.83
CA ARG A 54 -4.31 5.84 -14.13
C ARG A 54 -3.97 7.20 -14.77
N ASP A 55 -4.88 8.15 -14.70
CA ASP A 55 -4.69 9.46 -15.32
C ASP A 55 -3.59 10.26 -14.63
N GLU A 56 -3.48 10.16 -13.30
CA GLU A 56 -2.47 10.88 -12.54
C GLU A 56 -1.15 10.11 -12.48
N TYR A 57 -1.22 8.79 -12.41
CA TYR A 57 -0.05 7.92 -12.28
C TYR A 57 -0.10 6.81 -13.33
N PRO A 58 0.25 7.12 -14.59
CA PRO A 58 0.35 6.09 -15.64
C PRO A 58 1.48 5.08 -15.34
N GLU A 59 2.46 5.48 -14.52
CA GLU A 59 3.44 4.59 -13.92
C GLU A 59 3.20 4.59 -12.41
N PRO A 60 3.33 3.42 -11.74
CA PRO A 60 3.01 3.35 -10.31
C PRO A 60 3.96 4.22 -9.48
N PRO A 61 3.40 5.01 -8.53
CA PRO A 61 4.21 5.92 -7.73
C PRO A 61 4.88 5.22 -6.55
N ASN A 62 6.01 5.78 -6.10
CA ASN A 62 6.63 5.35 -4.85
C ASN A 62 5.94 6.05 -3.68
N PHE A 63 5.11 5.33 -2.95
CA PHE A 63 4.32 5.90 -1.84
C PHE A 63 5.18 6.32 -0.66
N ILE A 64 6.37 5.76 -0.53
CA ILE A 64 7.26 6.08 0.60
C ILE A 64 7.97 7.40 0.36
N ASP A 65 8.38 7.66 -0.87
CA ASP A 65 9.08 8.90 -1.23
C ASP A 65 8.16 10.04 -1.65
N SER A 66 6.95 9.73 -2.13
CA SER A 66 6.04 10.73 -2.67
C SER A 66 4.91 11.05 -1.69
N ARG A 67 4.97 12.23 -1.07
CA ARG A 67 3.90 12.70 -0.20
C ARG A 67 2.55 12.84 -0.94
N PRO A 68 2.49 13.45 -2.15
CA PRO A 68 1.22 13.53 -2.87
C PRO A 68 0.59 12.17 -3.14
N ALA A 69 1.40 11.16 -3.50
CA ALA A 69 0.89 9.81 -3.73
C ALA A 69 0.32 9.20 -2.43
N THR A 70 1.01 9.39 -1.31
CA THR A 70 0.55 8.89 -0.01
C THR A 70 -0.75 9.58 0.41
N VAL A 71 -0.86 10.89 0.20
CA VAL A 71 -2.08 11.64 0.51
C VAL A 71 -3.25 11.09 -0.32
N LYS A 72 -3.03 10.86 -1.60
CA LYS A 72 -4.06 10.26 -2.47
C LYS A 72 -4.46 8.87 -1.97
N LEU A 73 -3.49 8.06 -1.57
CA LEU A 73 -3.75 6.73 -1.04
C LEU A 73 -4.60 6.80 0.25
N THR A 74 -4.25 7.72 1.16
CA THR A 74 -5.01 7.94 2.39
C THR A 74 -6.46 8.28 2.08
N ARG A 75 -6.69 9.18 1.12
CA ARG A 75 -8.03 9.60 0.73
C ARG A 75 -8.85 8.48 0.09
N SER A 76 -8.17 7.50 -0.51
CA SER A 76 -8.84 6.37 -1.15
C SER A 76 -9.31 5.32 -0.16
N ILE A 77 -8.84 5.35 1.09
CA ILE A 77 -9.29 4.42 2.11
C ILE A 77 -10.72 4.79 2.54
N PRO A 78 -11.68 3.84 2.47
CA PRO A 78 -13.04 4.12 2.92
C PRO A 78 -13.07 4.65 4.36
N LYS A 79 -13.97 5.58 4.64
CA LYS A 79 -14.07 6.20 5.97
C LYS A 79 -14.21 5.16 7.08
N ALA A 80 -15.00 4.12 6.83
CA ALA A 80 -15.25 3.05 7.81
C ALA A 80 -13.96 2.25 8.09
N ASP A 81 -12.96 2.30 7.21
CA ASP A 81 -11.74 1.51 7.32
C ASP A 81 -10.54 2.31 7.80
N LYS A 82 -10.71 3.58 8.17
CA LYS A 82 -9.60 4.45 8.57
C LYS A 82 -8.88 3.98 9.83
N GLN A 83 -9.54 3.17 10.67
CA GLN A 83 -8.99 2.69 11.93
C GLN A 83 -8.74 1.18 11.96
N LEU A 84 -8.66 0.54 10.79
CA LEU A 84 -8.51 -0.92 10.72
C LEU A 84 -7.25 -1.45 11.42
N LEU A 85 -6.14 -0.74 11.34
CA LEU A 85 -4.91 -1.17 12.01
C LEU A 85 -5.12 -1.31 13.49
N LYS A 86 -5.83 -0.38 14.11
CA LYS A 86 -6.14 -0.43 15.53
C LYS A 86 -7.20 -1.49 15.83
N GLU A 87 -8.28 -1.50 15.06
CA GLU A 87 -9.44 -2.36 15.30
C GLU A 87 -9.14 -3.83 15.05
N GLU A 88 -8.43 -4.13 13.95
CA GLU A 88 -8.20 -5.52 13.52
C GLU A 88 -6.89 -6.09 14.05
N LEU A 89 -5.84 -5.27 14.17
CA LEU A 89 -4.51 -5.72 14.53
C LEU A 89 -4.06 -5.24 15.90
N GLY A 90 -4.79 -4.32 16.54
CA GLY A 90 -4.38 -3.74 17.80
C GLY A 90 -3.17 -2.82 17.69
N PHE A 91 -2.85 -2.35 16.48
CA PHE A 91 -1.72 -1.44 16.27
C PHE A 91 -2.09 -0.04 16.75
N GLY A 92 -1.44 0.43 17.81
CA GLY A 92 -1.73 1.72 18.44
C GLY A 92 -0.95 2.91 17.88
N GLY A 93 -0.14 2.69 16.85
CA GLY A 93 0.70 3.75 16.27
C GLY A 93 2.15 3.64 16.70
N TYR A 94 2.95 4.63 16.31
CA TYR A 94 4.37 4.70 16.65
C TYR A 94 4.58 5.66 17.82
N THR A 95 5.67 5.47 18.57
CA THR A 95 6.07 6.42 19.60
C THR A 95 6.53 7.72 18.93
N VAL A 96 6.59 8.81 19.71
CA VAL A 96 7.04 10.12 19.18
C VAL A 96 8.40 10.02 18.52
N SER A 97 9.32 9.25 19.10
CA SER A 97 10.67 9.08 18.55
C SER A 97 10.70 8.31 17.24
N GLU A 98 9.63 7.57 16.92
CA GLU A 98 9.51 6.79 15.70
C GLU A 98 8.70 7.50 14.60
N LEU A 99 8.17 8.69 14.89
CA LEU A 99 7.33 9.43 13.94
C LEU A 99 8.19 10.11 12.88
N VAL A 100 8.57 9.34 11.87
CA VAL A 100 9.28 9.83 10.68
C VAL A 100 8.41 9.56 9.45
N PRO A 101 8.49 10.41 8.40
CA PRO A 101 7.62 10.26 7.22
C PRO A 101 7.63 8.86 6.62
N ARG A 102 8.80 8.23 6.55
CA ARG A 102 8.94 6.90 5.99
C ARG A 102 8.04 5.89 6.72
N LYS A 103 8.05 5.88 8.04
CA LYS A 103 7.25 4.95 8.83
C LYS A 103 5.77 5.27 8.77
N THR A 104 5.41 6.54 8.87
CA THR A 104 4.00 6.94 8.83
C THR A 104 3.38 6.66 7.46
N ARG A 105 4.14 6.78 6.39
CA ARG A 105 3.68 6.44 5.05
C ARG A 105 3.53 4.93 4.89
N ARG A 106 4.42 4.14 5.46
CA ARG A 106 4.29 2.68 5.47
C ARG A 106 3.05 2.25 6.24
N ALA A 107 2.71 2.94 7.34
CA ALA A 107 1.48 2.67 8.07
C ALA A 107 0.24 2.94 7.21
N THR A 108 0.25 4.01 6.43
CA THR A 108 -0.84 4.31 5.47
C THR A 108 -0.98 3.18 4.46
N MET A 109 0.15 2.70 3.91
CA MET A 109 0.16 1.58 2.97
C MET A 109 -0.41 0.32 3.62
N ALA A 110 0.00 0.03 4.85
CA ALA A 110 -0.50 -1.13 5.59
C ALA A 110 -2.00 -1.03 5.82
N ASN A 111 -2.51 0.14 6.19
CA ASN A 111 -3.95 0.34 6.40
C ASN A 111 -4.72 0.16 5.09
N TRP A 112 -4.19 0.70 3.99
CA TRP A 112 -4.81 0.54 2.68
C TRP A 112 -4.86 -0.93 2.27
N LEU A 113 -3.76 -1.66 2.48
CA LEU A 113 -3.68 -3.09 2.16
C LEU A 113 -4.64 -3.91 3.03
N LEU A 114 -4.78 -3.57 4.30
CA LEU A 114 -5.73 -4.26 5.18
C LEU A 114 -7.16 -4.02 4.74
N SER A 115 -7.50 -2.80 4.35
CA SER A 115 -8.80 -2.45 3.79
C SER A 115 -9.06 -3.25 2.50
N TYR A 116 -8.05 -3.30 1.62
CA TYR A 116 -8.12 -4.06 0.38
C TYR A 116 -8.39 -5.55 0.65
N LEU A 117 -7.63 -6.13 1.59
CA LEU A 117 -7.78 -7.54 1.98
C LEU A 117 -9.18 -7.83 2.53
N LYS A 118 -9.69 -6.93 3.37
CA LYS A 118 -11.04 -7.03 3.93
C LYS A 118 -12.09 -7.10 2.81
N HIS A 119 -11.98 -6.24 1.81
CA HIS A 119 -12.94 -6.18 0.71
C HIS A 119 -12.80 -7.34 -0.27
N LEU A 120 -11.61 -7.94 -0.39
CA LEU A 120 -11.42 -9.15 -1.19
C LEU A 120 -12.20 -10.35 -0.64
N ASN A 121 -12.37 -10.40 0.67
CA ASN A 121 -12.99 -11.52 1.37
C ASN A 121 -14.51 -11.35 1.55
N GLN A 122 -15.08 -10.33 0.96
CA GLN A 122 -16.53 -10.10 0.99
C GLN A 122 -17.26 -10.70 -0.19
#